data_ccac478669d751352b086085a0e407a4
#
_entry.id   ccac478669d751352b086085a0e407a4
#
_cell.length_a   1.000
_cell.length_b   1.000
_cell.length_c   1.000
_cell.angle_alpha   90.00
_cell.angle_beta   90.00
_cell.angle_gamma   90.00
#
_symmetry.space_group_name_H-M   'P 1'
#
loop_
_entity.id
_entity.type
_entity.pdbx_description
1 polymer ?
#
loop_
_entity_poly.entity_id
_entity_poly.type
_entity_poly.pdbx_seq_one_letter_code
_entity_poly.pdbx_strand_id
1 'polypeptide(L)'
;MKLIVFTLFIGMIKFSIPLTLPMILKYVVDDLLMNPSMGIEERVSHLMLILGGALILFVIVRGPVEYYRQYFAQLITSKVLFDMRNKLYSHLQRLSLRYYQNTKVGEAISRFINDVEQTKNLVEVGMMNVWLDTFTLVFALGFMFYLNPVLALVSISVLPFYAIAVNKLYNRLKLLTKDRSQALAGIQGYLHERIQGISIIRSFTMEKVDQKQFEDINGNFLKKAMAQTRWNAMTFAIINTLTDIAPLLVIGYGGYQVIHGNLTVGTFVAFFGYLDRMYSPLRRLINSSTVLTQASASLERVLELLNEPYDIVDKPGAKVLKDSRGEIAFENVWFKYNEENDWVLKDINLSIQPGQTIAFVGMSGGGKSSLISLIPRFYDISKGSLQMDGYDIQELTQESLRRSVGMVLQDNFLFSGSVRENILFGNPNATEEEVISAAKAANAHDFIEQLPLGYETEVGERGVKLSGGQKQRVAIARVFLKDPKVLILDEATSALDLESEHLIQQALQSLSSERTTLIVAHRLSTITHADQIVVLENGEITERGTHEQLMAIEGSYARLFNVQHLDA
;
A
#
# COMPACT_ATOMS: atom_id res chain seq x y z
N MET A 1 -14.47 -12.35 16.49
CA MET A 1 -14.85 -13.77 16.69
C MET A 1 -16.37 -13.99 16.74
N LYS A 2 -17.14 -13.40 17.66
CA LYS A 2 -18.60 -13.64 17.77
C LYS A 2 -19.37 -13.40 16.45
N LEU A 3 -19.06 -12.31 15.75
CA LEU A 3 -19.73 -11.97 14.48
C LEU A 3 -19.42 -12.98 13.36
N ILE A 4 -18.20 -13.52 13.30
CA ILE A 4 -17.80 -14.56 12.33
C ILE A 4 -18.62 -15.84 12.56
N VAL A 5 -18.68 -16.31 13.81
CA VAL A 5 -19.46 -17.50 14.18
C VAL A 5 -20.95 -17.32 13.86
N PHE A 6 -21.49 -16.14 14.15
CA PHE A 6 -22.87 -15.80 13.81
C PHE A 6 -23.13 -15.80 12.29
N THR A 7 -22.21 -15.22 11.51
CA THR A 7 -22.30 -15.22 10.04
C THR A 7 -22.22 -16.62 9.46
N LEU A 8 -21.36 -17.50 10.01
CA LEU A 8 -21.30 -18.91 9.62
C LEU A 8 -22.59 -19.64 9.95
N PHE A 9 -23.18 -19.41 11.13
CA PHE A 9 -24.46 -20.01 11.52
C PHE A 9 -25.60 -19.59 10.56
N ILE A 10 -25.73 -18.31 10.26
CA ILE A 10 -26.67 -17.81 9.24
C ILE A 10 -26.40 -18.46 7.87
N GLY A 11 -25.12 -18.61 7.52
CA GLY A 11 -24.71 -19.29 6.30
C GLY A 11 -25.14 -20.75 6.23
N MET A 12 -25.01 -21.50 7.34
CA MET A 12 -25.50 -22.89 7.42
C MET A 12 -27.01 -22.95 7.19
N ILE A 13 -27.80 -22.07 7.80
CA ILE A 13 -29.25 -22.00 7.57
C ILE A 13 -29.54 -21.74 6.08
N LYS A 14 -28.87 -20.74 5.48
CA LYS A 14 -29.02 -20.40 4.06
C LYS A 14 -28.79 -21.62 3.16
N PHE A 15 -27.70 -22.36 3.39
CA PHE A 15 -27.32 -23.49 2.56
C PHE A 15 -28.13 -24.76 2.85
N SER A 16 -28.75 -24.90 4.03
CA SER A 16 -29.64 -25.99 4.36
C SER A 16 -30.98 -25.90 3.61
N ILE A 17 -31.53 -24.70 3.41
CA ILE A 17 -32.84 -24.51 2.76
C ILE A 17 -32.87 -25.14 1.35
N PRO A 18 -31.92 -24.88 0.42
CA PRO A 18 -31.94 -25.51 -0.89
C PRO A 18 -31.76 -27.04 -0.87
N LEU A 19 -31.15 -27.60 0.19
CA LEU A 19 -31.00 -29.05 0.34
C LEU A 19 -32.34 -29.77 0.60
N THR A 20 -33.38 -29.03 1.03
CA THR A 20 -34.73 -29.59 1.22
C THR A 20 -35.47 -29.81 -0.08
N LEU A 21 -35.14 -29.06 -1.15
CA LEU A 21 -35.88 -29.08 -2.41
C LEU A 21 -35.93 -30.46 -3.08
N PRO A 22 -34.82 -31.25 -3.16
CA PRO A 22 -34.89 -32.58 -3.72
C PRO A 22 -35.79 -33.54 -2.91
N MET A 23 -35.81 -33.41 -1.57
CA MET A 23 -36.70 -34.21 -0.72
C MET A 23 -38.19 -33.85 -0.90
N ILE A 24 -38.46 -32.54 -1.03
CA ILE A 24 -39.82 -32.08 -1.39
C ILE A 24 -40.25 -32.67 -2.74
N LEU A 25 -39.35 -32.64 -3.72
CA LEU A 25 -39.65 -33.19 -5.04
C LEU A 25 -39.90 -34.71 -4.99
N LYS A 26 -39.09 -35.45 -4.18
CA LYS A 26 -39.32 -36.88 -3.96
C LYS A 26 -40.72 -37.11 -3.38
N TYR A 27 -41.11 -36.41 -2.33
CA TYR A 27 -42.43 -36.54 -1.70
C TYR A 27 -43.58 -36.25 -2.69
N VAL A 28 -43.44 -35.16 -3.48
CA VAL A 28 -44.44 -34.80 -4.46
C VAL A 28 -44.60 -35.91 -5.53
N VAL A 29 -43.49 -36.48 -6.02
CA VAL A 29 -43.56 -37.53 -7.05
C VAL A 29 -44.07 -38.84 -6.48
N ASP A 30 -43.46 -39.35 -5.38
CA ASP A 30 -43.78 -40.68 -4.87
C ASP A 30 -45.11 -40.72 -4.13
N ASP A 31 -45.35 -39.76 -3.24
CA ASP A 31 -46.47 -39.79 -2.30
C ASP A 31 -47.73 -39.06 -2.81
N LEU A 32 -47.57 -38.06 -3.70
CA LEU A 32 -48.74 -37.35 -4.25
C LEU A 32 -49.09 -37.78 -5.67
N LEU A 33 -48.14 -37.82 -6.59
CA LEU A 33 -48.43 -38.08 -8.01
C LEU A 33 -48.61 -39.57 -8.30
N MET A 34 -47.75 -40.43 -7.69
CA MET A 34 -47.77 -41.88 -7.94
C MET A 34 -48.61 -42.68 -6.97
N ASN A 35 -49.20 -42.08 -5.95
CA ASN A 35 -50.01 -42.78 -4.97
C ASN A 35 -51.48 -42.97 -5.45
N PRO A 36 -51.92 -44.19 -5.80
CA PRO A 36 -53.27 -44.43 -6.31
C PRO A 36 -54.38 -44.34 -5.25
N SER A 37 -54.05 -44.32 -3.94
CA SER A 37 -55.02 -44.34 -2.86
C SER A 37 -55.61 -42.96 -2.54
N MET A 38 -55.00 -41.85 -2.99
CA MET A 38 -55.48 -40.50 -2.74
C MET A 38 -56.41 -39.98 -3.83
N GLY A 39 -57.51 -39.30 -3.41
CA GLY A 39 -58.39 -38.58 -4.33
C GLY A 39 -57.71 -37.36 -4.98
N ILE A 40 -58.19 -36.94 -6.18
CA ILE A 40 -57.58 -35.79 -6.89
C ILE A 40 -57.61 -34.51 -6.09
N GLU A 41 -58.71 -34.19 -5.41
CA GLU A 41 -58.87 -32.98 -4.58
C GLU A 41 -57.91 -32.97 -3.39
N GLU A 42 -57.72 -34.12 -2.75
CA GLU A 42 -56.78 -34.29 -1.63
C GLU A 42 -55.34 -34.11 -2.12
N ARG A 43 -54.93 -34.67 -3.27
CA ARG A 43 -53.61 -34.46 -3.87
C ARG A 43 -53.34 -32.99 -4.18
N VAL A 44 -54.34 -32.30 -4.77
CA VAL A 44 -54.21 -30.86 -5.07
C VAL A 44 -54.09 -30.04 -3.81
N SER A 45 -54.88 -30.34 -2.77
CA SER A 45 -54.79 -29.64 -1.49
C SER A 45 -53.44 -29.81 -0.82
N HIS A 46 -52.88 -31.03 -0.75
CA HIS A 46 -51.53 -31.29 -0.23
C HIS A 46 -50.45 -30.62 -1.08
N LEU A 47 -50.57 -30.65 -2.43
CA LEU A 47 -49.63 -29.96 -3.29
C LEU A 47 -49.61 -28.45 -3.01
N MET A 48 -50.79 -27.82 -2.89
CA MET A 48 -50.89 -26.38 -2.57
C MET A 48 -50.31 -26.03 -1.20
N LEU A 49 -50.50 -26.89 -0.21
CA LEU A 49 -49.95 -26.71 1.13
C LEU A 49 -48.40 -26.80 1.11
N ILE A 50 -47.82 -27.78 0.40
CA ILE A 50 -46.38 -27.93 0.25
C ILE A 50 -45.78 -26.75 -0.52
N LEU A 51 -46.42 -26.35 -1.63
CA LEU A 51 -45.99 -25.20 -2.41
C LEU A 51 -46.05 -23.91 -1.60
N GLY A 52 -47.14 -23.71 -0.82
CA GLY A 52 -47.25 -22.57 0.09
C GLY A 52 -46.16 -22.55 1.15
N GLY A 53 -45.89 -23.69 1.80
CA GLY A 53 -44.80 -23.83 2.75
C GLY A 53 -43.41 -23.62 2.13
N ALA A 54 -43.17 -24.20 0.95
CA ALA A 54 -41.93 -23.99 0.21
C ALA A 54 -41.75 -22.52 -0.19
N LEU A 55 -42.81 -21.85 -0.65
CA LEU A 55 -42.79 -20.44 -1.01
C LEU A 55 -42.44 -19.55 0.20
N ILE A 56 -43.05 -19.81 1.36
CA ILE A 56 -42.73 -19.15 2.62
C ILE A 56 -41.25 -19.37 2.95
N LEU A 57 -40.78 -20.61 2.91
CA LEU A 57 -39.38 -20.96 3.24
C LEU A 57 -38.37 -20.29 2.28
N PHE A 58 -38.62 -20.32 0.98
CA PHE A 58 -37.69 -19.82 -0.01
C PHE A 58 -37.77 -18.30 -0.21
N VAL A 59 -38.92 -17.66 -0.04
CA VAL A 59 -39.10 -16.21 -0.23
C VAL A 59 -38.96 -15.47 1.10
N ILE A 60 -39.71 -15.85 2.11
CA ILE A 60 -39.80 -15.12 3.38
C ILE A 60 -38.59 -15.41 4.28
N VAL A 61 -38.11 -16.66 4.34
CA VAL A 61 -37.01 -17.03 5.24
C VAL A 61 -35.67 -16.88 4.55
N ARG A 62 -35.49 -17.49 3.38
CA ARG A 62 -34.20 -17.51 2.70
C ARG A 62 -33.73 -16.12 2.25
N GLY A 63 -34.64 -15.25 1.81
CA GLY A 63 -34.29 -13.89 1.35
C GLY A 63 -33.59 -13.06 2.42
N PRO A 64 -34.18 -12.84 3.60
CA PRO A 64 -33.53 -12.15 4.72
C PRO A 64 -32.25 -12.84 5.22
N VAL A 65 -32.25 -14.18 5.29
CA VAL A 65 -31.07 -14.96 5.69
C VAL A 65 -29.90 -14.71 4.73
N GLU A 66 -30.16 -14.70 3.40
CA GLU A 66 -29.15 -14.37 2.38
C GLU A 66 -28.63 -12.94 2.55
N TYR A 67 -29.55 -11.98 2.73
CA TYR A 67 -29.20 -10.57 2.93
C TYR A 67 -28.29 -10.37 4.15
N TYR A 68 -28.69 -10.87 5.32
CA TYR A 68 -27.90 -10.69 6.55
C TYR A 68 -26.57 -11.43 6.48
N ARG A 69 -26.52 -12.64 5.88
CA ARG A 69 -25.27 -13.35 5.67
C ARG A 69 -24.30 -12.53 4.84
N GLN A 70 -24.77 -11.98 3.72
CA GLN A 70 -23.94 -11.19 2.82
C GLN A 70 -23.49 -9.88 3.45
N TYR A 71 -24.41 -9.21 4.13
CA TYR A 71 -24.13 -7.97 4.86
C TYR A 71 -23.08 -8.17 5.94
N PHE A 72 -23.22 -9.16 6.80
CA PHE A 72 -22.25 -9.42 7.87
C PHE A 72 -20.91 -9.91 7.34
N ALA A 73 -20.90 -10.74 6.28
CA ALA A 73 -19.67 -11.15 5.63
C ALA A 73 -18.88 -9.94 5.11
N GLN A 74 -19.56 -9.02 4.40
CA GLN A 74 -18.95 -7.81 3.88
C GLN A 74 -18.51 -6.85 5.00
N LEU A 75 -19.32 -6.72 6.05
CA LEU A 75 -18.99 -5.89 7.22
C LEU A 75 -17.70 -6.37 7.91
N ILE A 76 -17.55 -7.69 8.12
CA ILE A 76 -16.34 -8.29 8.71
C ILE A 76 -15.13 -7.98 7.82
N THR A 77 -15.24 -8.26 6.53
CA THR A 77 -14.17 -8.05 5.57
C THR A 77 -13.74 -6.58 5.53
N SER A 78 -14.71 -5.66 5.43
CA SER A 78 -14.43 -4.21 5.41
C SER A 78 -13.77 -3.71 6.69
N LYS A 79 -14.19 -4.22 7.86
CA LYS A 79 -13.53 -3.89 9.14
C LYS A 79 -12.09 -4.38 9.21
N VAL A 80 -11.83 -5.61 8.77
CA VAL A 80 -10.47 -6.15 8.73
C VAL A 80 -9.56 -5.30 7.82
N LEU A 81 -10.04 -4.92 6.63
CA LEU A 81 -9.30 -4.05 5.72
C LEU A 81 -9.04 -2.66 6.31
N PHE A 82 -10.05 -2.08 6.95
CA PHE A 82 -9.92 -0.78 7.63
C PHE A 82 -8.85 -0.83 8.73
N ASP A 83 -8.91 -1.82 9.60
CA ASP A 83 -7.96 -1.96 10.70
C ASP A 83 -6.53 -2.21 10.18
N MET A 84 -6.39 -3.04 9.13
CA MET A 84 -5.08 -3.30 8.50
C MET A 84 -4.49 -2.04 7.86
N ARG A 85 -5.30 -1.27 7.11
CA ARG A 85 -4.83 -0.02 6.50
C ARG A 85 -4.41 1.00 7.55
N ASN A 86 -5.17 1.17 8.61
CA ASN A 86 -4.81 2.08 9.69
C ASN A 86 -3.49 1.67 10.37
N LYS A 87 -3.33 0.38 10.65
CA LYS A 87 -2.09 -0.16 11.21
C LYS A 87 -0.88 0.05 10.30
N LEU A 88 -1.04 -0.27 9.01
CA LEU A 88 0.02 -0.08 8.01
C LEU A 88 0.39 1.40 7.86
N TYR A 89 -0.59 2.29 7.79
CA TYR A 89 -0.34 3.73 7.66
C TYR A 89 0.41 4.27 8.86
N SER A 90 -0.03 3.92 10.08
CA SER A 90 0.67 4.29 11.31
C SER A 90 2.09 3.73 11.37
N HIS A 91 2.30 2.50 10.86
CA HIS A 91 3.61 1.86 10.79
C HIS A 91 4.52 2.57 9.78
N LEU A 92 4.03 2.83 8.57
CA LEU A 92 4.78 3.57 7.55
C LEU A 92 5.24 4.94 8.04
N GLN A 93 4.41 5.69 8.76
CA GLN A 93 4.81 7.00 9.31
C GLN A 93 5.95 6.95 10.34
N ARG A 94 6.20 5.77 10.92
CA ARG A 94 7.25 5.55 11.94
C ARG A 94 8.54 4.95 11.39
N LEU A 95 8.52 4.46 10.15
CA LEU A 95 9.71 3.92 9.50
C LEU A 95 10.74 5.03 9.24
N SER A 96 12.01 4.67 9.33
CA SER A 96 13.13 5.59 9.09
C SER A 96 13.23 6.02 7.62
N LEU A 97 13.92 7.12 7.36
CA LEU A 97 14.23 7.54 5.99
C LEU A 97 15.05 6.51 5.22
N ARG A 98 15.85 5.69 5.91
CA ARG A 98 16.61 4.57 5.32
C ARG A 98 15.68 3.61 4.57
N TYR A 99 14.53 3.26 5.13
CA TYR A 99 13.54 2.42 4.47
C TYR A 99 13.08 3.03 3.14
N TYR A 100 12.74 4.32 3.14
CA TYR A 100 12.24 5.02 1.95
C TYR A 100 13.29 5.25 0.88
N GLN A 101 14.57 5.33 1.25
CA GLN A 101 15.68 5.41 0.28
C GLN A 101 15.96 4.06 -0.39
N ASN A 102 15.80 2.96 0.34
CA ASN A 102 16.07 1.61 -0.15
C ASN A 102 14.85 0.95 -0.82
N THR A 103 13.65 1.43 -0.56
CA THR A 103 12.40 0.85 -1.07
C THR A 103 11.76 1.77 -2.10
N LYS A 104 11.35 1.21 -3.24
CA LYS A 104 10.60 1.97 -4.24
C LYS A 104 9.23 2.37 -3.68
N VAL A 105 8.91 3.66 -3.71
CA VAL A 105 7.62 4.20 -3.22
C VAL A 105 6.42 3.46 -3.83
N GLY A 106 6.47 3.15 -5.14
CA GLY A 106 5.42 2.39 -5.82
C GLY A 106 5.22 0.97 -5.26
N GLU A 107 6.27 0.33 -4.74
CA GLU A 107 6.16 -0.98 -4.07
C GLU A 107 5.43 -0.85 -2.73
N ALA A 108 5.79 0.12 -1.90
CA ALA A 108 5.10 0.38 -0.64
C ALA A 108 3.60 0.70 -0.87
N ILE A 109 3.28 1.53 -1.87
CA ILE A 109 1.89 1.84 -2.27
C ILE A 109 1.16 0.57 -2.74
N SER A 110 1.81 -0.28 -3.55
CA SER A 110 1.20 -1.52 -4.03
C SER A 110 0.91 -2.50 -2.88
N ARG A 111 1.81 -2.64 -1.91
CA ARG A 111 1.57 -3.43 -0.70
C ARG A 111 0.38 -2.89 0.11
N PHE A 112 0.31 -1.57 0.28
CA PHE A 112 -0.76 -0.90 1.01
C PHE A 112 -2.13 -1.02 0.34
N ILE A 113 -2.22 -0.88 -0.99
CA ILE A 113 -3.49 -0.89 -1.72
C ILE A 113 -3.84 -2.31 -2.16
N ASN A 114 -2.98 -2.95 -2.96
CA ASN A 114 -3.30 -4.19 -3.66
C ASN A 114 -3.19 -5.42 -2.77
N ASP A 115 -2.09 -5.54 -1.99
CA ASP A 115 -1.90 -6.71 -1.15
C ASP A 115 -2.88 -6.74 0.01
N VAL A 116 -3.15 -5.59 0.65
CA VAL A 116 -4.20 -5.50 1.67
C VAL A 116 -5.56 -5.89 1.09
N GLU A 117 -5.92 -5.41 -0.12
CA GLU A 117 -7.19 -5.78 -0.76
C GLU A 117 -7.27 -7.28 -1.06
N GLN A 118 -6.18 -7.92 -1.47
CA GLN A 118 -6.15 -9.36 -1.70
C GLN A 118 -6.32 -10.19 -0.42
N THR A 119 -5.90 -9.67 0.74
CA THR A 119 -6.05 -10.40 2.03
C THR A 119 -7.52 -10.61 2.42
N LYS A 120 -8.46 -9.82 1.89
CA LYS A 120 -9.91 -10.05 2.12
C LYS A 120 -10.34 -11.46 1.76
N ASN A 121 -9.72 -12.04 0.73
CA ASN A 121 -10.04 -13.38 0.25
C ASN A 121 -9.75 -14.47 1.32
N LEU A 122 -8.81 -14.24 2.23
CA LEU A 122 -8.58 -15.16 3.35
C LEU A 122 -9.81 -15.20 4.28
N VAL A 123 -10.44 -14.06 4.50
CA VAL A 123 -11.64 -13.99 5.35
C VAL A 123 -12.86 -14.52 4.60
N GLU A 124 -13.12 -14.03 3.39
CA GLU A 124 -14.31 -14.35 2.64
C GLU A 124 -14.29 -15.81 2.12
N VAL A 125 -13.21 -16.21 1.48
CA VAL A 125 -13.08 -17.55 0.89
C VAL A 125 -12.65 -18.54 1.96
N GLY A 126 -11.56 -18.27 2.70
CA GLY A 126 -10.97 -19.20 3.65
C GLY A 126 -11.84 -19.43 4.89
N MET A 127 -12.25 -18.35 5.55
CA MET A 127 -12.98 -18.46 6.82
C MET A 127 -14.49 -18.69 6.65
N MET A 128 -15.08 -18.34 5.51
CA MET A 128 -16.52 -18.44 5.32
C MET A 128 -16.90 -19.43 4.23
N ASN A 129 -16.47 -19.23 2.98
CA ASN A 129 -16.98 -20.03 1.85
C ASN A 129 -16.52 -21.49 1.91
N VAL A 130 -15.28 -21.75 2.27
CA VAL A 130 -14.74 -23.14 2.39
C VAL A 130 -15.55 -23.96 3.40
N TRP A 131 -15.88 -23.39 4.56
CA TRP A 131 -16.68 -24.08 5.57
C TRP A 131 -18.11 -24.34 5.11
N LEU A 132 -18.74 -23.36 4.47
CA LEU A 132 -20.11 -23.50 3.96
C LEU A 132 -20.20 -24.47 2.80
N ASP A 133 -19.23 -24.48 1.90
CA ASP A 133 -19.15 -25.44 0.80
C ASP A 133 -18.88 -26.86 1.31
N THR A 134 -17.99 -27.01 2.30
CA THR A 134 -17.76 -28.29 2.98
C THR A 134 -19.03 -28.80 3.67
N PHE A 135 -19.71 -27.93 4.41
CA PHE A 135 -21.00 -28.25 5.02
C PHE A 135 -22.01 -28.73 3.98
N THR A 136 -22.20 -27.98 2.90
CA THR A 136 -23.14 -28.35 1.82
C THR A 136 -22.79 -29.70 1.20
N LEU A 137 -21.50 -29.94 0.94
CA LEU A 137 -21.01 -31.20 0.36
C LEU A 137 -21.30 -32.39 1.29
N VAL A 138 -20.96 -32.26 2.60
CA VAL A 138 -21.19 -33.34 3.58
C VAL A 138 -22.67 -33.66 3.73
N PHE A 139 -23.52 -32.64 3.83
CA PHE A 139 -24.96 -32.86 3.94
C PHE A 139 -25.56 -33.45 2.65
N ALA A 140 -25.16 -32.94 1.47
CA ALA A 140 -25.61 -33.51 0.21
C ALA A 140 -25.25 -35.00 0.09
N LEU A 141 -24.01 -35.37 0.41
CA LEU A 141 -23.57 -36.76 0.46
C LEU A 141 -24.39 -37.58 1.48
N GLY A 142 -24.61 -37.04 2.68
CA GLY A 142 -25.42 -37.70 3.71
C GLY A 142 -26.84 -38.02 3.21
N PHE A 143 -27.52 -37.07 2.54
CA PHE A 143 -28.83 -37.31 1.93
C PHE A 143 -28.77 -38.31 0.78
N MET A 144 -27.71 -38.29 -0.06
CA MET A 144 -27.54 -39.27 -1.13
C MET A 144 -27.37 -40.68 -0.59
N PHE A 145 -26.55 -40.88 0.45
CA PHE A 145 -26.39 -42.18 1.12
C PHE A 145 -27.69 -42.63 1.82
N TYR A 146 -28.45 -41.72 2.41
CA TYR A 146 -29.73 -42.03 3.03
C TYR A 146 -30.77 -42.48 1.97
N LEU A 147 -30.80 -41.85 0.80
CA LEU A 147 -31.74 -42.22 -0.28
C LEU A 147 -31.40 -43.54 -0.93
N ASN A 148 -30.18 -43.74 -1.37
CA ASN A 148 -29.69 -45.00 -1.95
C ASN A 148 -28.16 -45.07 -1.91
N PRO A 149 -27.55 -45.93 -1.04
CA PRO A 149 -26.09 -46.04 -0.91
C PRO A 149 -25.37 -46.45 -2.21
N VAL A 150 -25.98 -47.35 -2.98
CA VAL A 150 -25.33 -47.86 -4.21
C VAL A 150 -25.30 -46.74 -5.29
N LEU A 151 -26.41 -46.01 -5.43
CA LEU A 151 -26.47 -44.90 -6.36
C LEU A 151 -25.52 -43.77 -5.95
N ALA A 152 -25.35 -43.55 -4.64
CA ALA A 152 -24.37 -42.62 -4.10
C ALA A 152 -22.92 -43.03 -4.47
N LEU A 153 -22.57 -44.31 -4.33
CA LEU A 153 -21.27 -44.84 -4.74
C LEU A 153 -21.02 -44.69 -6.24
N VAL A 154 -22.04 -44.97 -7.07
CA VAL A 154 -21.97 -44.73 -8.52
C VAL A 154 -21.66 -43.26 -8.83
N SER A 155 -22.34 -42.34 -8.15
CA SER A 155 -22.09 -40.90 -8.31
C SER A 155 -20.68 -40.48 -7.91
N ILE A 156 -20.13 -41.06 -6.81
CA ILE A 156 -18.81 -40.76 -6.27
C ILE A 156 -17.70 -41.40 -7.12
N SER A 157 -17.99 -42.47 -7.89
CA SER A 157 -17.00 -43.20 -8.70
C SER A 157 -16.23 -42.32 -9.71
N VAL A 158 -16.81 -41.18 -10.12
CA VAL A 158 -16.17 -40.20 -11.00
C VAL A 158 -15.17 -39.30 -10.29
N LEU A 159 -15.28 -39.13 -8.95
CA LEU A 159 -14.44 -38.20 -8.19
C LEU A 159 -12.94 -38.51 -8.24
N PRO A 160 -12.46 -39.77 -8.19
CA PRO A 160 -11.04 -40.07 -8.36
C PRO A 160 -10.48 -39.57 -9.70
N PHE A 161 -11.20 -39.80 -10.80
CA PHE A 161 -10.80 -39.32 -12.13
C PHE A 161 -10.80 -37.80 -12.20
N TYR A 162 -11.80 -37.17 -11.58
CA TYR A 162 -11.88 -35.73 -11.44
C TYR A 162 -10.68 -35.17 -10.65
N ALA A 163 -10.31 -35.77 -9.51
CA ALA A 163 -9.17 -35.35 -8.71
C ALA A 163 -7.84 -35.48 -9.47
N ILE A 164 -7.62 -36.58 -10.20
CA ILE A 164 -6.44 -36.77 -11.04
C ILE A 164 -6.36 -35.70 -12.14
N ALA A 165 -7.49 -35.48 -12.84
CA ALA A 165 -7.57 -34.47 -13.90
C ALA A 165 -7.27 -33.06 -13.37
N VAL A 166 -7.89 -32.67 -12.24
CA VAL A 166 -7.66 -31.37 -11.58
C VAL A 166 -6.19 -31.23 -11.23
N ASN A 167 -5.58 -32.17 -10.50
CA ASN A 167 -4.20 -32.06 -10.08
C ASN A 167 -3.23 -31.88 -11.25
N LYS A 168 -3.39 -32.66 -12.33
CA LYS A 168 -2.54 -32.59 -13.51
C LYS A 168 -2.72 -31.30 -14.31
N LEU A 169 -3.95 -30.87 -14.50
CA LEU A 169 -4.28 -29.71 -15.33
C LEU A 169 -3.97 -28.39 -14.61
N TYR A 170 -4.27 -28.28 -13.30
CA TYR A 170 -4.02 -27.07 -12.54
C TYR A 170 -2.54 -26.76 -12.33
N ASN A 171 -1.70 -27.78 -12.18
CA ASN A 171 -0.26 -27.56 -12.07
C ASN A 171 0.31 -26.86 -13.32
N ARG A 172 -0.12 -27.27 -14.51
CA ARG A 172 0.27 -26.62 -15.76
C ARG A 172 -0.34 -25.22 -15.90
N LEU A 173 -1.61 -25.07 -15.53
CA LEU A 173 -2.31 -23.78 -15.56
C LEU A 173 -1.62 -22.76 -14.65
N LYS A 174 -1.18 -23.17 -13.46
CA LYS A 174 -0.42 -22.33 -12.52
C LYS A 174 0.86 -21.77 -13.16
N LEU A 175 1.63 -22.60 -13.86
CA LEU A 175 2.85 -22.16 -14.56
C LEU A 175 2.53 -21.14 -15.65
N LEU A 176 1.54 -21.42 -16.50
CA LEU A 176 1.15 -20.50 -17.57
C LEU A 176 0.57 -19.18 -17.03
N THR A 177 -0.13 -19.21 -15.90
CA THR A 177 -0.62 -18.01 -15.22
C THR A 177 0.55 -17.17 -14.71
N LYS A 178 1.59 -17.80 -14.14
CA LYS A 178 2.80 -17.12 -13.72
C LYS A 178 3.51 -16.45 -14.91
N ASP A 179 3.71 -17.17 -16.00
CA ASP A 179 4.34 -16.65 -17.24
C ASP A 179 3.60 -15.43 -17.80
N ARG A 180 2.25 -15.51 -17.85
CA ARG A 180 1.42 -14.36 -18.26
C ARG A 180 1.57 -13.17 -17.32
N SER A 181 1.54 -13.42 -16.00
CA SER A 181 1.69 -12.35 -15.00
C SER A 181 3.04 -11.64 -15.10
N GLN A 182 4.11 -12.40 -15.35
CA GLN A 182 5.46 -11.83 -15.57
C GLN A 182 5.50 -10.98 -16.85
N ALA A 183 4.87 -11.44 -17.94
CA ALA A 183 4.80 -10.66 -19.17
C ALA A 183 3.98 -9.36 -18.98
N LEU A 184 2.89 -9.41 -18.20
CA LEU A 184 2.10 -8.21 -17.84
C LEU A 184 2.91 -7.22 -17.00
N ALA A 185 3.68 -7.71 -16.03
CA ALA A 185 4.57 -6.86 -15.22
C ALA A 185 5.64 -6.18 -16.11
N GLY A 186 6.14 -6.87 -17.14
CA GLY A 186 7.04 -6.28 -18.14
C GLY A 186 6.39 -5.12 -18.90
N ILE A 187 5.12 -5.26 -19.33
CA ILE A 187 4.36 -4.16 -19.96
C ILE A 187 4.20 -2.99 -19.00
N GLN A 188 3.83 -3.25 -17.75
CA GLN A 188 3.62 -2.19 -16.76
C GLN A 188 4.91 -1.41 -16.47
N GLY A 189 6.05 -2.12 -16.32
CA GLY A 189 7.36 -1.49 -16.13
C GLY A 189 7.77 -0.63 -17.31
N TYR A 190 7.64 -1.17 -18.54
CA TYR A 190 7.94 -0.44 -19.76
C TYR A 190 7.08 0.83 -19.90
N LEU A 191 5.76 0.71 -19.68
CA LEU A 191 4.84 1.83 -19.80
C LEU A 191 5.13 2.92 -18.76
N HIS A 192 5.44 2.52 -17.52
CA HIS A 192 5.80 3.46 -16.46
C HIS A 192 7.02 4.31 -16.84
N GLU A 193 8.09 3.66 -17.32
CA GLU A 193 9.32 4.34 -17.76
C GLU A 193 9.06 5.30 -18.94
N ARG A 194 8.29 4.84 -19.94
CA ARG A 194 8.02 5.63 -21.16
C ARG A 194 7.12 6.83 -20.92
N ILE A 195 6.12 6.69 -20.03
CA ILE A 195 5.25 7.83 -19.66
C ILE A 195 6.04 8.86 -18.87
N GLN A 196 6.93 8.46 -17.95
CA GLN A 196 7.80 9.40 -17.25
C GLN A 196 8.78 10.10 -18.20
N GLY A 197 9.31 9.38 -19.20
CA GLY A 197 10.23 9.90 -20.21
C GLY A 197 9.56 10.43 -21.47
N ILE A 198 8.25 10.72 -21.48
CA ILE A 198 7.51 11.08 -22.71
C ILE A 198 8.06 12.33 -23.41
N SER A 199 8.55 13.30 -22.64
CA SER A 199 9.19 14.50 -23.18
C SER A 199 10.46 14.17 -23.97
N ILE A 200 11.26 13.19 -23.50
CA ILE A 200 12.46 12.73 -24.17
C ILE A 200 12.09 12.02 -25.47
N ILE A 201 11.12 11.09 -25.43
CA ILE A 201 10.65 10.38 -26.63
C ILE A 201 10.24 11.37 -27.72
N ARG A 202 9.48 12.41 -27.33
CA ARG A 202 9.00 13.46 -28.24
C ARG A 202 10.14 14.36 -28.74
N SER A 203 11.07 14.75 -27.87
CA SER A 203 12.17 15.65 -28.25
C SER A 203 13.14 15.00 -29.26
N PHE A 204 13.25 13.66 -29.20
CA PHE A 204 14.07 12.88 -30.13
C PHE A 204 13.27 12.25 -31.28
N THR A 205 11.97 12.52 -31.39
CA THR A 205 11.08 11.99 -32.45
C THR A 205 11.12 10.47 -32.55
N MET A 206 11.16 9.79 -31.39
CA MET A 206 11.33 8.34 -31.28
C MET A 206 10.01 7.57 -31.19
N GLU A 207 8.85 8.21 -31.37
CA GLU A 207 7.53 7.62 -31.14
C GLU A 207 7.31 6.33 -31.96
N LYS A 208 7.73 6.32 -33.23
CA LYS A 208 7.58 5.13 -34.09
C LYS A 208 8.47 3.97 -33.66
N VAL A 209 9.68 4.26 -33.20
CA VAL A 209 10.61 3.22 -32.72
C VAL A 209 10.12 2.65 -31.41
N ASP A 210 9.69 3.51 -30.49
CA ASP A 210 9.16 3.14 -29.19
C ASP A 210 7.85 2.32 -29.34
N GLN A 211 6.96 2.74 -30.24
CA GLN A 211 5.75 1.98 -30.58
C GLN A 211 6.07 0.56 -31.03
N LYS A 212 7.05 0.38 -31.90
CA LYS A 212 7.46 -0.95 -32.37
C LYS A 212 7.99 -1.83 -31.23
N GLN A 213 8.78 -1.25 -30.33
CA GLN A 213 9.26 -1.97 -29.14
C GLN A 213 8.09 -2.38 -28.23
N PHE A 214 7.14 -1.49 -28.03
CA PHE A 214 5.91 -1.81 -27.28
C PHE A 214 5.10 -2.93 -27.95
N GLU A 215 4.96 -2.89 -29.26
CA GLU A 215 4.26 -3.96 -30.03
C GLU A 215 4.93 -5.32 -29.82
N ASP A 216 6.25 -5.39 -29.78
CA ASP A 216 6.99 -6.64 -29.53
C ASP A 216 6.73 -7.18 -28.11
N ILE A 217 6.80 -6.31 -27.10
CA ILE A 217 6.52 -6.66 -25.70
C ILE A 217 5.05 -7.10 -25.52
N ASN A 218 4.12 -6.35 -26.10
CA ASN A 218 2.70 -6.67 -26.07
C ASN A 218 2.37 -7.95 -26.84
N GLY A 219 3.07 -8.20 -27.95
CA GLY A 219 2.99 -9.45 -28.73
C GLY A 219 3.45 -10.67 -27.92
N ASN A 220 4.52 -10.52 -27.11
CA ASN A 220 4.94 -11.58 -26.19
C ASN A 220 3.88 -11.84 -25.10
N PHE A 221 3.30 -10.80 -24.51
CA PHE A 221 2.18 -10.93 -23.57
C PHE A 221 0.99 -11.66 -24.22
N LEU A 222 0.61 -11.29 -25.46
CA LEU A 222 -0.47 -11.94 -26.18
C LEU A 222 -0.21 -13.44 -26.36
N LYS A 223 1.02 -13.83 -26.76
CA LYS A 223 1.39 -15.25 -26.90
C LYS A 223 1.22 -16.02 -25.58
N LYS A 224 1.69 -15.43 -24.45
CA LYS A 224 1.55 -16.04 -23.13
C LYS A 224 0.09 -16.10 -22.66
N ALA A 225 -0.67 -15.04 -22.88
CA ALA A 225 -2.10 -14.98 -22.57
C ALA A 225 -2.88 -16.04 -23.37
N MET A 226 -2.63 -16.18 -24.68
CA MET A 226 -3.27 -17.20 -25.52
C MET A 226 -2.90 -18.62 -25.11
N ALA A 227 -1.64 -18.88 -24.71
CA ALA A 227 -1.24 -20.17 -24.19
C ALA A 227 -2.00 -20.52 -22.89
N GLN A 228 -2.12 -19.57 -21.96
CA GLN A 228 -2.92 -19.73 -20.73
C GLN A 228 -4.40 -19.95 -21.06
N THR A 229 -4.99 -19.13 -21.95
CA THR A 229 -6.41 -19.22 -22.34
C THR A 229 -6.72 -20.57 -22.97
N ARG A 230 -5.86 -21.04 -23.90
CA ARG A 230 -6.01 -22.36 -24.53
C ARG A 230 -6.02 -23.49 -23.50
N TRP A 231 -5.09 -23.44 -22.53
CA TRP A 231 -5.00 -24.44 -21.48
C TRP A 231 -6.19 -24.36 -20.52
N ASN A 232 -6.62 -23.13 -20.17
CA ASN A 232 -7.80 -22.92 -19.33
C ASN A 232 -9.08 -23.48 -20.00
N ALA A 233 -9.28 -23.19 -21.28
CA ALA A 233 -10.42 -23.70 -22.04
C ALA A 233 -10.42 -25.25 -22.10
N MET A 234 -9.25 -25.87 -22.31
CA MET A 234 -9.10 -27.32 -22.27
C MET A 234 -9.41 -27.89 -20.89
N THR A 235 -8.89 -27.25 -19.83
CA THR A 235 -9.16 -27.64 -18.45
C THR A 235 -10.65 -27.56 -18.13
N PHE A 236 -11.28 -26.46 -18.51
CA PHE A 236 -12.72 -26.26 -18.32
C PHE A 236 -13.54 -27.31 -19.06
N ALA A 237 -13.21 -27.61 -20.33
CA ALA A 237 -13.89 -28.62 -21.11
C ALA A 237 -13.78 -30.03 -20.49
N ILE A 238 -12.57 -30.45 -20.10
CA ILE A 238 -12.34 -31.77 -19.46
C ILE A 238 -13.09 -31.88 -18.12
N ILE A 239 -13.01 -30.85 -17.28
CA ILE A 239 -13.65 -30.85 -15.95
C ILE A 239 -15.18 -30.90 -16.11
N ASN A 240 -15.76 -30.14 -17.02
CA ASN A 240 -17.20 -30.16 -17.24
C ASN A 240 -17.67 -31.51 -17.82
N THR A 241 -16.94 -32.04 -18.80
CA THR A 241 -17.27 -33.38 -19.35
C THR A 241 -17.24 -34.44 -18.26
N LEU A 242 -16.22 -34.47 -17.41
CA LEU A 242 -16.16 -35.40 -16.26
C LEU A 242 -17.33 -35.19 -15.28
N THR A 243 -17.74 -33.93 -15.07
CA THR A 243 -18.89 -33.63 -14.20
C THR A 243 -20.21 -34.12 -14.82
N ASP A 244 -20.34 -34.08 -16.16
CA ASP A 244 -21.54 -34.52 -16.88
C ASP A 244 -21.65 -36.05 -16.97
N ILE A 245 -20.54 -36.79 -16.83
CA ILE A 245 -20.55 -38.27 -16.82
C ILE A 245 -21.31 -38.82 -15.61
N ALA A 246 -21.18 -38.20 -14.42
CA ALA A 246 -21.86 -38.71 -13.24
C ALA A 246 -23.40 -38.70 -13.35
N PRO A 247 -24.07 -37.63 -13.78
CA PRO A 247 -25.49 -37.66 -14.14
C PRO A 247 -25.86 -38.78 -15.12
N LEU A 248 -25.05 -39.00 -16.17
CA LEU A 248 -25.30 -40.08 -17.13
C LEU A 248 -25.23 -41.48 -16.51
N LEU A 249 -24.23 -41.72 -15.63
CA LEU A 249 -24.14 -43.00 -14.90
C LEU A 249 -25.33 -43.19 -13.95
N VAL A 250 -25.79 -42.10 -13.28
CA VAL A 250 -26.99 -42.13 -12.43
C VAL A 250 -28.24 -42.41 -13.26
N ILE A 251 -28.37 -41.82 -14.48
CA ILE A 251 -29.48 -42.12 -15.37
C ILE A 251 -29.46 -43.60 -15.75
N GLY A 252 -28.33 -44.13 -16.19
CA GLY A 252 -28.20 -45.51 -16.59
C GLY A 252 -28.52 -46.50 -15.48
N TYR A 253 -27.80 -46.41 -14.35
CA TYR A 253 -28.00 -47.32 -13.24
C TYR A 253 -29.31 -47.08 -12.48
N GLY A 254 -29.64 -45.83 -12.21
CA GLY A 254 -30.86 -45.45 -11.50
C GLY A 254 -32.11 -45.76 -12.31
N GLY A 255 -32.09 -45.49 -13.63
CA GLY A 255 -33.18 -45.85 -14.54
C GLY A 255 -33.37 -47.37 -14.60
N TYR A 256 -32.27 -48.15 -14.66
CA TYR A 256 -32.34 -49.61 -14.59
C TYR A 256 -33.02 -50.08 -13.30
N GLN A 257 -32.67 -49.50 -12.15
CA GLN A 257 -33.28 -49.84 -10.85
C GLN A 257 -34.76 -49.43 -10.76
N VAL A 258 -35.14 -48.31 -11.38
CA VAL A 258 -36.57 -47.89 -11.44
C VAL A 258 -37.38 -48.86 -12.26
N ILE A 259 -36.87 -49.30 -13.43
CA ILE A 259 -37.55 -50.25 -14.33
C ILE A 259 -37.78 -51.60 -13.62
N HIS A 260 -36.83 -52.03 -12.76
CA HIS A 260 -36.96 -53.29 -12.00
C HIS A 260 -37.76 -53.11 -10.68
N GLY A 261 -38.28 -51.93 -10.37
CA GLY A 261 -39.07 -51.65 -9.20
C GLY A 261 -38.27 -51.55 -7.87
N ASN A 262 -36.94 -51.53 -7.95
CA ASN A 262 -36.05 -51.45 -6.77
C ASN A 262 -35.81 -50.00 -6.31
N LEU A 263 -36.23 -49.01 -7.08
CA LEU A 263 -36.10 -47.57 -6.78
C LEU A 263 -37.36 -46.84 -7.25
N THR A 264 -37.85 -45.92 -6.38
CA THR A 264 -38.99 -45.08 -6.75
C THR A 264 -38.58 -43.97 -7.74
N VAL A 265 -39.53 -43.52 -8.56
CA VAL A 265 -39.30 -42.41 -9.50
C VAL A 265 -38.93 -41.13 -8.78
N GLY A 266 -39.60 -40.82 -7.65
CA GLY A 266 -39.30 -39.64 -6.85
C GLY A 266 -37.90 -39.69 -6.21
N THR A 267 -37.43 -40.86 -5.73
CA THR A 267 -36.07 -41.04 -5.26
C THR A 267 -35.05 -40.79 -6.35
N PHE A 268 -35.30 -41.32 -7.56
CA PHE A 268 -34.43 -41.09 -8.72
C PHE A 268 -34.31 -39.62 -9.08
N VAL A 269 -35.43 -38.88 -9.12
CA VAL A 269 -35.46 -37.46 -9.45
C VAL A 269 -34.79 -36.64 -8.35
N ALA A 270 -35.03 -36.98 -7.06
CA ALA A 270 -34.37 -36.30 -5.94
C ALA A 270 -32.85 -36.46 -5.97
N PHE A 271 -32.39 -37.66 -6.39
CA PHE A 271 -30.97 -37.92 -6.52
C PHE A 271 -30.28 -36.99 -7.52
N PHE A 272 -30.94 -36.68 -8.63
CA PHE A 272 -30.48 -35.69 -9.61
C PHE A 272 -30.31 -34.28 -8.98
N GLY A 273 -31.24 -33.86 -8.15
CA GLY A 273 -31.15 -32.59 -7.43
C GLY A 273 -29.97 -32.54 -6.47
N TYR A 274 -29.59 -33.67 -5.86
CA TYR A 274 -28.41 -33.75 -4.98
C TYR A 274 -27.09 -33.82 -5.73
N LEU A 275 -27.03 -34.34 -6.94
CA LEU A 275 -25.81 -34.35 -7.76
C LEU A 275 -25.24 -32.94 -7.94
N ASP A 276 -26.06 -31.97 -8.34
CA ASP A 276 -25.59 -30.59 -8.49
C ASP A 276 -25.13 -29.99 -7.15
N ARG A 277 -25.86 -30.33 -6.06
CA ARG A 277 -25.49 -29.91 -4.69
C ARG A 277 -24.18 -30.52 -4.18
N MET A 278 -23.73 -31.63 -4.74
CA MET A 278 -22.45 -32.26 -4.47
C MET A 278 -21.33 -31.68 -5.35
N TYR A 279 -21.53 -31.59 -6.64
CA TYR A 279 -20.46 -31.18 -7.56
C TYR A 279 -20.18 -29.67 -7.57
N SER A 280 -21.18 -28.82 -7.34
CA SER A 280 -21.02 -27.37 -7.33
C SER A 280 -20.10 -26.87 -6.20
N PRO A 281 -20.28 -27.26 -4.92
CA PRO A 281 -19.34 -26.94 -3.84
C PRO A 281 -17.94 -27.50 -4.08
N LEU A 282 -17.83 -28.71 -4.61
CA LEU A 282 -16.54 -29.36 -4.90
C LEU A 282 -15.71 -28.51 -5.89
N ARG A 283 -16.35 -28.03 -6.97
CA ARG A 283 -15.70 -27.10 -7.92
C ARG A 283 -15.25 -25.80 -7.26
N ARG A 284 -16.08 -25.21 -6.37
CA ARG A 284 -15.70 -23.99 -5.65
C ARG A 284 -14.54 -24.21 -4.69
N LEU A 285 -14.52 -25.33 -3.95
CA LEU A 285 -13.42 -25.68 -3.03
C LEU A 285 -12.08 -25.82 -3.76
N ILE A 286 -12.08 -26.41 -4.97
CA ILE A 286 -10.86 -26.52 -5.77
C ILE A 286 -10.37 -25.13 -6.22
N ASN A 287 -11.27 -24.29 -6.74
CA ASN A 287 -10.93 -22.93 -7.15
C ASN A 287 -10.47 -22.07 -5.97
N SER A 288 -11.02 -22.30 -4.78
CA SER A 288 -10.63 -21.60 -3.54
C SER A 288 -9.16 -21.78 -3.20
N SER A 289 -8.56 -22.94 -3.52
CA SER A 289 -7.13 -23.20 -3.29
C SER A 289 -6.22 -22.17 -3.96
N THR A 290 -6.51 -21.81 -5.22
CA THR A 290 -5.71 -20.80 -5.94
C THR A 290 -5.88 -19.41 -5.34
N VAL A 291 -7.12 -19.04 -5.03
CA VAL A 291 -7.45 -17.73 -4.42
C VAL A 291 -6.77 -17.60 -3.06
N LEU A 292 -6.83 -18.65 -2.23
CA LEU A 292 -6.19 -18.66 -0.91
C LEU A 292 -4.68 -18.59 -0.99
N THR A 293 -4.05 -19.28 -1.95
CA THR A 293 -2.60 -19.20 -2.16
C THR A 293 -2.15 -17.78 -2.51
N GLN A 294 -2.89 -17.10 -3.40
CA GLN A 294 -2.60 -15.70 -3.75
C GLN A 294 -2.80 -14.77 -2.55
N ALA A 295 -3.90 -14.94 -1.84
CA ALA A 295 -4.20 -14.12 -0.67
C ALA A 295 -3.19 -14.33 0.47
N SER A 296 -2.70 -15.57 0.68
CA SER A 296 -1.65 -15.86 1.65
C SER A 296 -0.33 -15.19 1.29
N ALA A 297 0.09 -15.25 0.02
CA ALA A 297 1.30 -14.56 -0.45
C ALA A 297 1.19 -13.03 -0.29
N SER A 298 0.00 -12.46 -0.51
CA SER A 298 -0.24 -11.04 -0.27
C SER A 298 -0.20 -10.70 1.24
N LEU A 299 -0.77 -11.56 2.09
CA LEU A 299 -0.67 -11.39 3.54
C LEU A 299 0.78 -11.45 4.02
N GLU A 300 1.60 -12.38 3.51
CA GLU A 300 3.03 -12.47 3.84
C GLU A 300 3.74 -11.14 3.55
N ARG A 301 3.56 -10.54 2.36
CA ARG A 301 4.16 -9.23 2.02
C ARG A 301 3.67 -8.09 2.91
N VAL A 302 2.40 -8.11 3.31
CA VAL A 302 1.84 -7.14 4.27
C VAL A 302 2.46 -7.32 5.65
N LEU A 303 2.66 -8.57 6.09
CA LEU A 303 3.31 -8.87 7.38
C LEU A 303 4.80 -8.54 7.36
N GLU A 304 5.50 -8.79 6.26
CA GLU A 304 6.89 -8.34 6.08
C GLU A 304 7.00 -6.83 6.29
N LEU A 305 6.11 -6.05 5.65
CA LEU A 305 6.09 -4.60 5.83
C LEU A 305 5.75 -4.20 7.28
N LEU A 306 4.81 -4.86 7.94
CA LEU A 306 4.44 -4.58 9.33
C LEU A 306 5.53 -4.99 10.34
N ASN A 307 6.39 -5.94 9.97
CA ASN A 307 7.50 -6.41 10.80
C ASN A 307 8.82 -5.66 10.51
N GLU A 308 8.82 -4.74 9.54
CA GLU A 308 9.98 -3.89 9.30
C GLU A 308 10.35 -3.14 10.58
N PRO A 309 11.60 -3.26 11.08
CA PRO A 309 11.96 -2.66 12.36
C PRO A 309 12.01 -1.13 12.28
N TYR A 310 11.72 -0.50 13.40
CA TYR A 310 11.96 0.93 13.55
C TYR A 310 13.43 1.15 13.91
N ASP A 311 14.22 1.69 12.99
CA ASP A 311 15.64 1.99 13.24
C ASP A 311 15.82 3.04 14.35
N ILE A 312 14.88 4.00 14.43
CA ILE A 312 14.96 5.13 15.36
C ILE A 312 13.74 5.10 16.26
N VAL A 313 14.01 4.86 17.54
CA VAL A 313 12.97 4.76 18.58
C VAL A 313 13.39 5.60 19.78
N ASP A 314 12.44 6.24 20.44
CA ASP A 314 12.70 6.93 21.69
C ASP A 314 13.04 5.90 22.78
N LYS A 315 14.13 6.14 23.50
CA LYS A 315 14.52 5.28 24.64
C LYS A 315 13.48 5.39 25.77
N PRO A 316 13.24 4.31 26.53
CA PRO A 316 12.42 4.42 27.73
C PRO A 316 12.95 5.50 28.68
N GLY A 317 12.11 6.47 29.01
CA GLY A 317 12.52 7.61 29.81
C GLY A 317 13.20 8.75 29.05
N ALA A 318 13.09 8.79 27.72
CA ALA A 318 13.60 9.89 26.90
C ALA A 318 13.10 11.26 27.42
N LYS A 319 14.00 12.21 27.46
CA LYS A 319 13.74 13.57 28.00
C LYS A 319 13.03 14.42 26.95
N VAL A 320 12.14 15.28 27.37
CA VAL A 320 11.53 16.32 26.52
C VAL A 320 12.43 17.55 26.56
N LEU A 321 12.94 17.97 25.41
CA LEU A 321 13.68 19.21 25.24
C LEU A 321 12.71 20.38 25.40
N LYS A 322 12.85 21.12 26.54
CA LYS A 322 12.07 22.33 26.82
C LYS A 322 12.97 23.54 26.62
N ASP A 323 12.41 24.61 26.08
CA ASP A 323 13.08 25.93 25.96
C ASP A 323 14.49 25.83 25.34
N SER A 324 14.57 25.15 24.19
CA SER A 324 15.83 24.99 23.46
C SER A 324 16.51 26.34 23.19
N ARG A 325 17.81 26.43 23.41
CA ARG A 325 18.66 27.58 23.04
C ARG A 325 19.27 27.40 21.66
N GLY A 326 19.34 26.15 21.16
CA GLY A 326 19.89 25.81 19.88
C GLY A 326 21.41 25.62 19.86
N GLU A 327 22.04 25.30 21.01
CA GLU A 327 23.44 24.86 21.05
C GLU A 327 23.55 23.45 20.46
N ILE A 328 24.54 23.21 19.56
CA ILE A 328 24.77 21.90 18.97
C ILE A 328 26.26 21.53 19.12
N ALA A 329 26.54 20.31 19.58
CA ALA A 329 27.89 19.80 19.70
C ALA A 329 28.03 18.42 19.07
N PHE A 330 29.00 18.29 18.16
CA PHE A 330 29.47 17.03 17.60
C PHE A 330 30.79 16.66 18.27
N GLU A 331 30.86 15.48 18.90
CA GLU A 331 32.04 14.98 19.60
C GLU A 331 32.43 13.61 19.03
N ASN A 332 33.53 13.57 18.26
CA ASN A 332 34.04 12.37 17.60
C ASN A 332 32.97 11.59 16.82
N VAL A 333 32.14 12.31 16.08
CA VAL A 333 30.99 11.70 15.38
C VAL A 333 31.43 10.99 14.11
N TRP A 334 31.06 9.71 14.02
CA TRP A 334 31.21 8.87 12.85
C TRP A 334 29.85 8.42 12.38
N PHE A 335 29.67 8.37 11.06
CA PHE A 335 28.40 7.96 10.47
C PHE A 335 28.57 7.18 9.17
N LYS A 336 27.75 6.12 9.00
CA LYS A 336 27.52 5.38 7.75
C LYS A 336 26.04 5.01 7.65
N TYR A 337 25.53 4.91 6.42
CA TYR A 337 24.12 4.58 6.21
C TYR A 337 23.79 3.12 6.54
N ASN A 338 24.69 2.18 6.21
CA ASN A 338 24.58 0.76 6.49
C ASN A 338 25.91 0.21 7.00
N GLU A 339 25.87 -0.92 7.71
CA GLU A 339 27.08 -1.55 8.25
C GLU A 339 28.11 -1.94 7.18
N GLU A 340 27.64 -2.27 5.97
CA GLU A 340 28.48 -2.69 4.83
C GLU A 340 29.09 -1.52 4.04
N ASN A 341 28.60 -0.28 4.27
CA ASN A 341 29.05 0.90 3.53
C ASN A 341 30.29 1.52 4.15
N ASP A 342 31.02 2.27 3.31
CA ASP A 342 32.12 3.11 3.77
C ASP A 342 31.62 4.23 4.68
N TRP A 343 32.54 4.74 5.52
CA TRP A 343 32.27 5.87 6.39
C TRP A 343 31.95 7.12 5.58
N VAL A 344 30.77 7.71 5.81
CA VAL A 344 30.33 8.96 5.19
C VAL A 344 30.79 10.16 5.97
N LEU A 345 30.82 10.06 7.31
CA LEU A 345 31.41 11.06 8.20
C LEU A 345 32.41 10.36 9.12
N LYS A 346 33.53 11.03 9.35
CA LYS A 346 34.67 10.52 10.12
C LYS A 346 35.15 11.58 11.09
N ASP A 347 35.17 11.26 12.36
CA ASP A 347 35.72 12.06 13.43
C ASP A 347 35.29 13.54 13.42
N ILE A 348 33.99 13.78 13.23
CA ILE A 348 33.46 15.14 13.20
C ILE A 348 33.45 15.71 14.60
N ASN A 349 34.20 16.81 14.77
CA ASN A 349 34.29 17.56 16.00
C ASN A 349 33.93 19.03 15.72
N LEU A 350 32.73 19.48 16.17
CA LEU A 350 32.20 20.80 15.90
C LEU A 350 31.29 21.26 17.04
N SER A 351 31.51 22.49 17.55
CA SER A 351 30.62 23.15 18.50
C SER A 351 30.01 24.38 17.85
N ILE A 352 28.69 24.50 17.96
CA ILE A 352 27.89 25.56 17.36
C ILE A 352 27.15 26.27 18.49
N GLN A 353 27.42 27.56 18.64
CA GLN A 353 26.82 28.37 19.71
C GLN A 353 25.39 28.80 19.36
N PRO A 354 24.52 29.05 20.35
CA PRO A 354 23.20 29.60 20.12
C PRO A 354 23.24 30.88 19.27
N GLY A 355 22.41 30.93 18.22
CA GLY A 355 22.34 32.07 17.31
C GLY A 355 23.45 32.17 16.26
N GLN A 356 24.42 31.26 16.27
CA GLN A 356 25.54 31.24 15.31
C GLN A 356 25.07 30.69 13.96
N THR A 357 25.55 31.33 12.88
CA THR A 357 25.35 30.85 11.50
C THR A 357 26.59 30.12 11.00
N ILE A 358 26.44 28.83 10.65
CA ILE A 358 27.52 28.01 10.10
C ILE A 358 27.20 27.61 8.68
N ALA A 359 28.16 27.81 7.75
CA ALA A 359 28.07 27.35 6.39
C ALA A 359 28.95 26.11 6.17
N PHE A 360 28.35 25.02 5.66
CA PHE A 360 29.06 23.82 5.23
C PHE A 360 29.35 23.89 3.73
N VAL A 361 30.62 23.79 3.39
CA VAL A 361 31.14 23.88 2.02
C VAL A 361 31.93 22.62 1.66
N GLY A 362 32.04 22.28 0.40
CA GLY A 362 32.82 21.13 -0.07
C GLY A 362 32.22 20.54 -1.33
N MET A 363 32.93 19.62 -1.96
CA MET A 363 32.48 18.96 -3.19
C MET A 363 31.23 18.10 -2.96
N SER A 364 30.52 17.78 -4.04
CA SER A 364 29.39 16.83 -3.97
C SER A 364 29.88 15.48 -3.43
N GLY A 365 29.10 14.86 -2.53
CA GLY A 365 29.52 13.62 -1.86
C GLY A 365 30.40 13.80 -0.63
N GLY A 366 30.78 15.03 -0.25
CA GLY A 366 31.63 15.30 0.93
C GLY A 366 30.98 15.04 2.30
N GLY A 367 29.70 14.68 2.37
CA GLY A 367 28.98 14.36 3.63
C GLY A 367 28.12 15.48 4.20
N LYS A 368 28.00 16.64 3.54
CA LYS A 368 27.27 17.82 4.02
C LYS A 368 25.81 17.53 4.36
N SER A 369 25.03 16.99 3.42
CA SER A 369 23.61 16.66 3.62
C SER A 369 23.43 15.52 4.64
N SER A 370 24.38 14.60 4.74
CA SER A 370 24.39 13.56 5.76
C SER A 370 24.55 14.16 7.15
N LEU A 371 25.48 15.11 7.33
CA LEU A 371 25.74 15.76 8.61
C LEU A 371 24.50 16.50 9.14
N ILE A 372 23.86 17.32 8.29
CA ILE A 372 22.65 18.05 8.68
C ILE A 372 21.46 17.13 8.97
N SER A 373 21.40 15.95 8.32
CA SER A 373 20.34 14.96 8.53
C SER A 373 20.43 14.26 9.89
N LEU A 374 21.59 14.29 10.55
CA LEU A 374 21.76 13.73 11.89
C LEU A 374 21.10 14.61 12.97
N ILE A 375 21.04 15.92 12.77
CA ILE A 375 20.54 16.87 13.78
C ILE A 375 19.07 16.63 14.14
N PRO A 376 18.12 16.49 13.17
CA PRO A 376 16.73 16.13 13.46
C PRO A 376 16.56 14.63 13.77
N ARG A 377 17.67 13.90 13.93
CA ARG A 377 17.72 12.46 14.16
C ARG A 377 16.90 11.69 13.11
N PHE A 378 17.18 11.97 11.83
CA PHE A 378 16.68 11.14 10.71
C PHE A 378 17.47 9.85 10.58
N TYR A 379 18.70 9.86 11.10
CA TYR A 379 19.61 8.73 11.27
C TYR A 379 20.28 8.85 12.63
N ASP A 380 20.57 7.72 13.26
CA ASP A 380 21.42 7.70 14.45
C ASP A 380 22.90 7.68 14.04
N ILE A 381 23.75 8.32 14.84
CA ILE A 381 25.20 8.28 14.67
C ILE A 381 25.74 6.87 14.93
N SER A 382 26.82 6.49 14.23
CA SER A 382 27.45 5.17 14.42
C SER A 382 28.42 5.14 15.59
N LYS A 383 29.14 6.25 15.87
CA LYS A 383 30.06 6.43 17.01
C LYS A 383 30.11 7.90 17.40
N GLY A 384 30.56 8.18 18.64
CA GLY A 384 30.67 9.52 19.19
C GLY A 384 29.41 9.98 19.91
N SER A 385 29.23 11.30 20.06
CA SER A 385 28.06 11.93 20.66
C SER A 385 27.62 13.13 19.81
N LEU A 386 26.32 13.29 19.60
CA LEU A 386 25.71 14.49 19.05
C LEU A 386 24.74 15.04 20.09
N GLN A 387 25.01 16.26 20.53
CA GLN A 387 24.26 16.89 21.62
C GLN A 387 23.50 18.10 21.11
N MET A 388 22.33 18.35 21.70
CA MET A 388 21.57 19.59 21.58
C MET A 388 21.30 20.14 22.99
N ASP A 389 21.75 21.37 23.25
CA ASP A 389 21.67 22.04 24.55
C ASP A 389 22.25 21.19 25.71
N GLY A 390 23.36 20.46 25.45
CA GLY A 390 24.04 19.60 26.40
C GLY A 390 23.39 18.23 26.63
N TYR A 391 22.32 17.88 25.90
CA TYR A 391 21.71 16.56 25.96
C TYR A 391 22.05 15.78 24.70
N ASP A 392 22.46 14.51 24.83
CA ASP A 392 22.58 13.62 23.68
C ASP A 392 21.23 13.48 22.98
N ILE A 393 21.19 13.67 21.64
CA ILE A 393 19.93 13.62 20.87
C ILE A 393 19.25 12.25 20.95
N GLN A 394 19.99 11.19 21.24
CA GLN A 394 19.44 9.84 21.44
C GLN A 394 18.70 9.68 22.78
N GLU A 395 18.92 10.59 23.74
CA GLU A 395 18.21 10.63 25.02
C GLU A 395 16.96 11.54 24.96
N LEU A 396 16.80 12.31 23.90
CA LEU A 396 15.65 13.18 23.69
C LEU A 396 14.51 12.45 22.98
N THR A 397 13.25 12.88 23.24
CA THR A 397 12.12 12.45 22.42
C THR A 397 12.23 13.08 21.04
N GLN A 398 12.01 12.26 19.99
CA GLN A 398 12.06 12.74 18.59
C GLN A 398 11.12 13.93 18.35
N GLU A 399 9.96 13.92 18.99
CA GLU A 399 8.99 15.01 18.87
C GLU A 399 9.55 16.34 19.37
N SER A 400 10.14 16.38 20.58
CA SER A 400 10.68 17.62 21.15
C SER A 400 11.90 18.11 20.37
N LEU A 401 12.79 17.19 19.96
CA LEU A 401 13.95 17.50 19.13
C LEU A 401 13.52 18.11 17.79
N ARG A 402 12.61 17.45 17.08
CA ARG A 402 12.15 17.92 15.75
C ARG A 402 11.29 19.17 15.80
N ARG A 403 10.64 19.46 16.94
CA ARG A 403 9.96 20.75 17.13
C ARG A 403 10.95 21.90 17.17
N SER A 404 12.12 21.73 17.79
CA SER A 404 13.15 22.78 17.89
C SER A 404 13.94 22.99 16.60
N VAL A 405 13.84 22.07 15.60
CA VAL A 405 14.58 22.15 14.33
C VAL A 405 13.62 22.46 13.18
N GLY A 406 13.88 23.51 12.41
CA GLY A 406 13.22 23.83 11.15
C GLY A 406 14.12 23.53 9.96
N MET A 407 13.55 23.08 8.85
CA MET A 407 14.32 22.75 7.64
C MET A 407 13.68 23.39 6.41
N VAL A 408 14.51 24.05 5.60
CA VAL A 408 14.17 24.43 4.21
C VAL A 408 15.04 23.57 3.32
N LEU A 409 14.39 22.62 2.62
CA LEU A 409 15.08 21.63 1.78
C LEU A 409 15.21 22.13 0.35
N GLN A 410 16.14 21.55 -0.41
CA GLN A 410 16.36 21.82 -1.82
C GLN A 410 15.07 21.61 -2.65
N ASP A 411 14.40 20.45 -2.45
CA ASP A 411 13.12 20.14 -3.05
C ASP A 411 11.98 20.64 -2.16
N ASN A 412 11.37 21.78 -2.52
CA ASN A 412 10.28 22.38 -1.79
C ASN A 412 8.96 21.65 -2.07
N PHE A 413 8.73 20.53 -1.39
CA PHE A 413 7.54 19.72 -1.55
C PHE A 413 6.31 20.39 -0.94
N LEU A 414 5.27 20.60 -1.76
CA LEU A 414 3.96 21.03 -1.31
C LEU A 414 2.96 19.86 -1.43
N PHE A 415 2.18 19.65 -0.37
CA PHE A 415 1.11 18.67 -0.38
C PHE A 415 -0.08 19.18 -1.20
N SER A 416 -0.83 18.29 -1.81
CA SER A 416 -2.11 18.63 -2.43
C SER A 416 -3.05 19.24 -1.38
N GLY A 417 -3.68 20.38 -1.73
CA GLY A 417 -4.50 21.17 -0.84
C GLY A 417 -4.29 22.66 -1.10
N SER A 418 -4.81 23.52 -0.22
CA SER A 418 -4.67 24.97 -0.35
C SER A 418 -3.29 25.47 0.08
N VAL A 419 -2.95 26.69 -0.33
CA VAL A 419 -1.74 27.39 0.16
C VAL A 419 -1.76 27.49 1.68
N ARG A 420 -2.93 27.84 2.26
CA ARG A 420 -3.15 27.92 3.71
C ARG A 420 -2.84 26.61 4.42
N GLU A 421 -3.39 25.49 3.96
CA GLU A 421 -3.13 24.16 4.52
C GLU A 421 -1.64 23.82 4.46
N ASN A 422 -0.96 24.21 3.38
CA ASN A 422 0.47 24.00 3.24
C ASN A 422 1.30 24.83 4.22
N ILE A 423 0.92 26.06 4.56
CA ILE A 423 1.59 26.87 5.60
C ILE A 423 1.31 26.30 7.00
N LEU A 424 0.07 25.85 7.26
CA LEU A 424 -0.34 25.25 8.54
C LEU A 424 0.42 23.98 8.92
N PHE A 425 1.13 23.34 7.98
CA PHE A 425 2.07 22.25 8.33
C PHE A 425 3.13 22.68 9.36
N GLY A 426 3.48 23.97 9.43
CA GLY A 426 4.38 24.50 10.44
C GLY A 426 3.80 24.45 11.86
N ASN A 427 2.53 24.81 12.00
CA ASN A 427 1.75 24.74 13.24
C ASN A 427 0.26 24.55 12.92
N PRO A 428 -0.28 23.32 13.05
CA PRO A 428 -1.69 23.04 12.71
C PRO A 428 -2.72 23.80 13.57
N ASN A 429 -2.32 24.34 14.71
CA ASN A 429 -3.19 25.06 15.63
C ASN A 429 -3.07 26.59 15.50
N ALA A 430 -2.32 27.08 14.51
CA ALA A 430 -2.12 28.51 14.29
C ALA A 430 -3.40 29.23 13.85
N THR A 431 -3.54 30.47 14.29
CA THR A 431 -4.64 31.36 13.86
C THR A 431 -4.43 31.86 12.43
N GLU A 432 -5.45 32.43 11.84
CA GLU A 432 -5.38 33.03 10.49
C GLU A 432 -4.36 34.19 10.46
N GLU A 433 -4.33 35.02 11.51
CA GLU A 433 -3.39 36.12 11.63
C GLU A 433 -1.94 35.65 11.68
N GLU A 434 -1.66 34.52 12.38
CA GLU A 434 -0.34 33.90 12.44
C GLU A 434 0.09 33.36 11.08
N VAL A 435 -0.82 32.74 10.32
CA VAL A 435 -0.57 32.25 8.95
C VAL A 435 -0.23 33.41 8.03
N ILE A 436 -1.01 34.50 8.05
CA ILE A 436 -0.76 35.69 7.25
C ILE A 436 0.55 36.37 7.65
N SER A 437 0.86 36.46 8.94
CA SER A 437 2.11 37.01 9.45
C SER A 437 3.32 36.21 8.95
N ALA A 438 3.26 34.87 9.04
CA ALA A 438 4.30 33.99 8.53
C ALA A 438 4.48 34.10 7.01
N ALA A 439 3.40 34.24 6.25
CA ALA A 439 3.44 34.47 4.81
C ALA A 439 4.06 35.82 4.44
N LYS A 440 3.78 36.88 5.21
CA LYS A 440 4.40 38.20 5.04
C LYS A 440 5.90 38.14 5.33
N ALA A 441 6.29 37.51 6.43
CA ALA A 441 7.70 37.33 6.79
C ALA A 441 8.48 36.54 5.73
N ALA A 442 7.81 35.62 5.03
CA ALA A 442 8.39 34.84 3.92
C ALA A 442 8.31 35.53 2.55
N ASN A 443 7.89 36.80 2.47
CA ASN A 443 7.61 37.51 1.22
C ASN A 443 6.63 36.73 0.29
N ALA A 444 5.69 35.98 0.88
CA ALA A 444 4.74 35.15 0.16
C ALA A 444 3.35 35.79 0.03
N HIS A 445 2.97 36.69 0.94
CA HIS A 445 1.63 37.25 1.04
C HIS A 445 1.14 37.87 -0.25
N ASP A 446 1.94 38.76 -0.86
CA ASP A 446 1.54 39.55 -2.01
C ASP A 446 1.20 38.68 -3.24
N PHE A 447 2.01 37.65 -3.52
CA PHE A 447 1.65 36.75 -4.61
C PHE A 447 0.46 35.84 -4.26
N ILE A 448 0.30 35.46 -2.97
CA ILE A 448 -0.84 34.64 -2.55
C ILE A 448 -2.15 35.41 -2.75
N GLU A 449 -2.20 36.69 -2.42
CA GLU A 449 -3.40 37.53 -2.65
C GLU A 449 -3.74 37.69 -4.14
N GLN A 450 -2.75 37.59 -5.02
CA GLN A 450 -2.97 37.64 -6.48
C GLN A 450 -3.49 36.33 -7.06
N LEU A 451 -3.46 35.23 -6.29
CA LEU A 451 -4.02 33.96 -6.73
C LEU A 451 -5.57 34.03 -6.75
N PRO A 452 -6.24 33.26 -7.63
CA PRO A 452 -7.69 33.34 -7.84
C PRO A 452 -8.54 33.20 -6.56
N LEU A 453 -8.10 32.46 -5.57
CA LEU A 453 -8.77 32.23 -4.28
C LEU A 453 -7.88 32.62 -3.10
N GLY A 454 -6.82 33.43 -3.31
CA GLY A 454 -5.89 33.80 -2.25
C GLY A 454 -5.30 32.57 -1.55
N TYR A 455 -5.35 32.57 -0.22
CA TYR A 455 -4.86 31.49 0.62
C TYR A 455 -5.59 30.15 0.40
N GLU A 456 -6.83 30.15 -0.05
CA GLU A 456 -7.63 28.96 -0.35
C GLU A 456 -7.37 28.40 -1.77
N THR A 457 -6.40 28.96 -2.49
CA THR A 457 -6.04 28.46 -3.83
C THR A 457 -5.38 27.08 -3.71
N GLU A 458 -5.92 26.10 -4.42
CA GLU A 458 -5.38 24.74 -4.54
C GLU A 458 -4.07 24.72 -5.32
N VAL A 459 -2.98 24.24 -4.73
CA VAL A 459 -1.64 24.21 -5.32
C VAL A 459 -1.42 23.04 -6.31
N GLY A 460 -2.31 22.03 -6.28
CA GLY A 460 -2.20 20.81 -7.07
C GLY A 460 -1.13 19.85 -6.56
N GLU A 461 -0.95 18.73 -7.26
CA GLU A 461 0.05 17.72 -6.89
C GLU A 461 1.46 18.33 -6.93
N ARG A 462 2.21 18.20 -5.83
CA ARG A 462 3.55 18.78 -5.65
C ARG A 462 3.63 20.28 -5.96
N GLY A 463 2.51 20.99 -5.83
CA GLY A 463 2.47 22.44 -6.08
C GLY A 463 2.67 22.82 -7.55
N VAL A 464 2.27 21.96 -8.49
CA VAL A 464 2.50 22.16 -9.95
C VAL A 464 1.98 23.50 -10.49
N LYS A 465 1.01 24.12 -9.82
CA LYS A 465 0.41 25.40 -10.21
C LYS A 465 1.23 26.64 -9.77
N LEU A 466 2.26 26.45 -8.94
CA LEU A 466 3.13 27.53 -8.45
C LEU A 466 4.49 27.48 -9.12
N SER A 467 5.12 28.65 -9.30
CA SER A 467 6.53 28.74 -9.74
C SER A 467 7.48 28.18 -8.67
N GLY A 468 8.71 27.87 -9.03
CA GLY A 468 9.75 27.39 -8.10
C GLY A 468 9.93 28.34 -6.90
N GLY A 469 10.05 29.64 -7.17
CA GLY A 469 10.19 30.66 -6.12
C GLY A 469 8.95 30.84 -5.24
N GLN A 470 7.74 30.68 -5.80
CA GLN A 470 6.51 30.68 -5.02
C GLN A 470 6.42 29.49 -4.07
N LYS A 471 6.74 28.26 -4.56
CA LYS A 471 6.81 27.05 -3.71
C LYS A 471 7.76 27.23 -2.56
N GLN A 472 8.93 27.78 -2.83
CA GLN A 472 9.95 27.99 -1.83
C GLN A 472 9.52 29.00 -0.76
N ARG A 473 8.91 30.12 -1.16
CA ARG A 473 8.37 31.10 -0.20
C ARG A 473 7.26 30.51 0.68
N VAL A 474 6.41 29.63 0.16
CA VAL A 474 5.44 28.89 0.97
C VAL A 474 6.15 27.92 1.93
N ALA A 475 7.21 27.23 1.49
CA ALA A 475 8.00 26.37 2.37
C ALA A 475 8.71 27.16 3.47
N ILE A 476 9.23 28.36 3.18
CA ILE A 476 9.80 29.27 4.17
C ILE A 476 8.73 29.75 5.16
N ALA A 477 7.51 30.08 4.69
CA ALA A 477 6.39 30.47 5.56
C ALA A 477 6.03 29.36 6.56
N ARG A 478 6.10 28.07 6.17
CA ARG A 478 5.97 26.94 7.12
C ARG A 478 6.96 27.01 8.27
N VAL A 479 8.20 27.37 7.97
CA VAL A 479 9.26 27.42 8.96
C VAL A 479 9.11 28.64 9.87
N PHE A 480 8.69 29.79 9.33
CA PHE A 480 8.31 30.94 10.14
C PHE A 480 7.18 30.61 11.12
N LEU A 481 6.14 29.93 10.65
CA LEU A 481 5.00 29.54 11.50
C LEU A 481 5.38 28.50 12.56
N LYS A 482 6.39 27.69 12.30
CA LYS A 482 6.93 26.70 13.25
C LYS A 482 7.77 27.34 14.35
N ASP A 483 8.45 28.45 14.08
CA ASP A 483 9.37 29.20 14.96
C ASP A 483 10.44 28.33 15.65
N PRO A 484 11.29 27.60 14.90
CA PRO A 484 12.31 26.73 15.49
C PRO A 484 13.50 27.53 16.03
N LYS A 485 14.25 26.97 17.00
CA LYS A 485 15.50 27.53 17.50
C LYS A 485 16.72 27.19 16.65
N VAL A 486 16.66 26.06 15.95
CA VAL A 486 17.67 25.61 14.99
C VAL A 486 17.09 25.62 13.60
N LEU A 487 17.79 26.23 12.66
CA LEU A 487 17.40 26.32 11.26
C LEU A 487 18.42 25.58 10.38
N ILE A 488 17.94 24.71 9.51
CA ILE A 488 18.75 24.02 8.50
C ILE A 488 18.29 24.48 7.11
N LEU A 489 19.23 25.04 6.35
CA LEU A 489 19.02 25.51 4.98
C LEU A 489 19.83 24.64 4.03
N ASP A 490 19.16 23.81 3.20
CA ASP A 490 19.82 22.95 2.22
C ASP A 490 19.52 23.47 0.81
N GLU A 491 20.53 24.07 0.17
CA GLU A 491 20.49 24.55 -1.23
C GLU A 491 19.27 25.42 -1.61
N ALA A 492 18.87 26.31 -0.72
CA ALA A 492 17.59 26.99 -0.80
C ALA A 492 17.39 27.96 -1.99
N THR A 493 18.29 28.10 -2.99
CA THR A 493 18.19 29.13 -4.05
C THR A 493 18.55 28.66 -5.46
N SER A 494 18.60 27.37 -5.78
CA SER A 494 18.98 26.87 -7.11
C SER A 494 17.86 27.08 -8.15
N ALA A 495 18.20 27.57 -9.34
CA ALA A 495 17.33 27.67 -10.54
C ALA A 495 16.13 28.64 -10.46
N LEU A 496 16.30 29.81 -9.86
CA LEU A 496 15.28 30.85 -9.74
C LEU A 496 15.60 32.09 -10.58
N ASP A 497 14.56 32.87 -10.92
CA ASP A 497 14.71 34.20 -11.47
C ASP A 497 15.27 35.17 -10.41
N LEU A 498 15.97 36.22 -10.85
CA LEU A 498 16.68 37.17 -9.95
C LEU A 498 15.77 37.85 -8.93
N GLU A 499 14.53 38.19 -9.32
CA GLU A 499 13.56 38.84 -8.42
C GLU A 499 13.09 37.89 -7.31
N SER A 500 12.70 36.66 -7.67
CA SER A 500 12.33 35.63 -6.70
C SER A 500 13.49 35.27 -5.79
N GLU A 501 14.72 35.22 -6.31
CA GLU A 501 15.90 34.94 -5.51
C GLU A 501 16.14 36.04 -4.44
N HIS A 502 16.04 37.32 -4.82
CA HIS A 502 16.21 38.43 -3.88
C HIS A 502 15.17 38.37 -2.73
N LEU A 503 13.90 38.14 -3.04
CA LEU A 503 12.84 38.02 -2.07
C LEU A 503 13.06 36.82 -1.11
N ILE A 504 13.55 35.71 -1.65
CA ILE A 504 13.86 34.49 -0.86
C ILE A 504 15.05 34.74 0.05
N GLN A 505 16.11 35.39 -0.45
CA GLN A 505 17.28 35.73 0.38
C GLN A 505 16.91 36.66 1.54
N GLN A 506 16.09 37.68 1.30
CA GLN A 506 15.59 38.53 2.37
C GLN A 506 14.79 37.75 3.41
N ALA A 507 13.91 36.86 2.96
CA ALA A 507 13.12 36.01 3.87
C ALA A 507 14.02 35.06 4.67
N LEU A 508 15.04 34.43 4.04
CA LEU A 508 15.98 33.55 4.72
C LEU A 508 16.87 34.31 5.72
N GLN A 509 17.30 35.52 5.38
CA GLN A 509 18.09 36.38 6.29
C GLN A 509 17.24 36.77 7.51
N SER A 510 15.98 37.17 7.30
CA SER A 510 15.04 37.44 8.39
C SER A 510 14.77 36.19 9.23
N LEU A 511 14.62 35.03 8.60
CA LEU A 511 14.39 33.75 9.28
C LEU A 511 15.60 33.31 10.11
N SER A 512 16.83 33.56 9.64
CA SER A 512 18.08 33.20 10.33
C SER A 512 18.37 34.10 11.53
N SER A 513 17.78 35.27 11.60
CA SER A 513 17.97 36.20 12.72
C SER A 513 17.56 35.55 14.04
N GLU A 514 18.45 35.65 15.06
CA GLU A 514 18.23 35.09 16.41
C GLU A 514 18.11 33.55 16.49
N ARG A 515 18.44 32.82 15.42
CA ARG A 515 18.40 31.33 15.35
C ARG A 515 19.78 30.77 15.05
N THR A 516 20.07 29.61 15.63
CA THR A 516 21.24 28.84 15.23
C THR A 516 20.99 28.30 13.84
N THR A 517 21.79 28.72 12.83
CA THR A 517 21.54 28.43 11.43
C THR A 517 22.66 27.60 10.82
N LEU A 518 22.29 26.47 10.22
CA LEU A 518 23.22 25.62 9.47
C LEU A 518 22.86 25.70 7.99
N ILE A 519 23.80 26.09 7.17
CA ILE A 519 23.62 26.31 5.74
C ILE A 519 24.48 25.31 4.96
N VAL A 520 23.87 24.47 4.13
CA VAL A 520 24.58 23.73 3.10
C VAL A 520 24.56 24.61 1.85
N ALA A 521 25.69 25.22 1.55
CA ALA A 521 25.75 26.26 0.55
C ALA A 521 26.39 25.77 -0.76
N HIS A 522 25.73 26.11 -1.84
CA HIS A 522 26.25 26.02 -3.20
C HIS A 522 26.43 27.41 -3.87
N ARG A 523 26.08 28.49 -3.16
CA ARG A 523 26.24 29.86 -3.66
C ARG A 523 27.09 30.73 -2.72
N LEU A 524 27.98 31.49 -3.32
CA LEU A 524 28.96 32.36 -2.65
C LEU A 524 28.31 33.42 -1.75
N SER A 525 27.20 34.03 -2.19
CA SER A 525 26.52 35.09 -1.45
C SER A 525 25.99 34.65 -0.07
N THR A 526 25.70 33.38 0.07
CA THR A 526 25.19 32.81 1.32
C THR A 526 26.32 32.45 2.29
N ILE A 527 27.50 32.14 1.76
CA ILE A 527 28.67 31.67 2.53
C ILE A 527 29.40 32.83 3.19
N THR A 528 29.55 33.96 2.49
CA THR A 528 30.38 35.11 2.95
C THR A 528 29.88 35.78 4.22
N HIS A 529 28.59 35.63 4.55
CA HIS A 529 27.96 36.21 5.73
C HIS A 529 27.86 35.26 6.93
N ALA A 530 28.34 34.01 6.82
CA ALA A 530 28.32 33.05 7.90
C ALA A 530 29.40 33.42 8.97
N ASP A 531 29.05 33.27 10.24
CA ASP A 531 29.98 33.47 11.34
C ASP A 531 31.15 32.49 11.31
N GLN A 532 30.91 31.30 10.80
CA GLN A 532 31.91 30.26 10.57
C GLN A 532 31.60 29.46 9.33
N ILE A 533 32.62 29.15 8.57
CA ILE A 533 32.60 28.27 7.42
C ILE A 533 33.34 26.98 7.78
N VAL A 534 32.78 25.84 7.46
CA VAL A 534 33.32 24.51 7.67
C VAL A 534 33.45 23.79 6.34
N VAL A 535 34.67 23.43 5.96
CA VAL A 535 34.94 22.68 4.73
C VAL A 535 34.93 21.20 5.04
N LEU A 536 34.05 20.46 4.34
CA LEU A 536 33.93 19.01 4.43
C LEU A 536 34.48 18.34 3.15
N GLU A 537 35.51 17.50 3.33
CA GLU A 537 36.12 16.70 2.27
C GLU A 537 36.25 15.24 2.72
N ASN A 538 35.76 14.31 1.92
CA ASN A 538 35.81 12.87 2.19
C ASN A 538 35.27 12.45 3.58
N GLY A 539 34.29 13.22 4.09
CA GLY A 539 33.65 12.98 5.37
C GLY A 539 34.39 13.54 6.59
N GLU A 540 35.41 14.35 6.40
CA GLU A 540 36.21 14.97 7.48
C GLU A 540 36.17 16.50 7.37
N ILE A 541 36.30 17.20 8.51
CA ILE A 541 36.46 18.66 8.52
C ILE A 541 37.92 18.98 8.24
N THR A 542 38.19 19.58 7.08
CA THR A 542 39.55 19.94 6.68
C THR A 542 39.94 21.37 7.01
N GLU A 543 38.98 22.29 6.92
CA GLU A 543 39.22 23.72 7.22
C GLU A 543 38.00 24.29 7.96
N ARG A 544 38.27 25.24 8.86
CA ARG A 544 37.24 26.02 9.54
C ARG A 544 37.72 27.44 9.85
N GLY A 545 36.86 28.43 9.66
CA GLY A 545 37.18 29.83 9.92
C GLY A 545 36.15 30.79 9.36
N THR A 546 36.39 32.07 9.41
CA THR A 546 35.61 33.08 8.66
C THR A 546 36.03 33.11 7.20
N HIS A 547 35.24 33.76 6.35
CA HIS A 547 35.58 33.95 4.93
C HIS A 547 36.97 34.52 4.73
N GLU A 548 37.31 35.58 5.44
CA GLU A 548 38.62 36.24 5.35
C GLU A 548 39.77 35.32 5.76
N GLN A 549 39.62 34.59 6.86
CA GLN A 549 40.60 33.65 7.36
C GLN A 549 40.87 32.52 6.34
N LEU A 550 39.84 31.94 5.79
CA LEU A 550 39.97 30.83 4.84
C LEU A 550 40.47 31.25 3.48
N MET A 551 40.16 32.48 3.04
CA MET A 551 40.77 33.04 1.81
C MET A 551 42.27 33.29 1.99
N ALA A 552 42.70 33.69 3.17
CA ALA A 552 44.13 33.94 3.47
C ALA A 552 44.97 32.65 3.53
N ILE A 553 44.34 31.49 3.83
CA ILE A 553 45.02 30.19 3.87
C ILE A 553 45.30 29.65 2.45
N GLU A 554 44.61 30.13 1.40
CA GLU A 554 44.68 29.63 0.01
C GLU A 554 44.42 28.11 -0.11
N GLY A 555 43.61 27.57 0.82
CA GLY A 555 43.30 26.15 0.92
C GLY A 555 42.18 25.68 -0.03
N SER A 556 41.47 24.62 0.39
CA SER A 556 40.35 24.04 -0.34
C SER A 556 39.18 25.01 -0.48
N TYR A 557 38.91 25.81 0.55
CA TYR A 557 37.90 26.86 0.49
C TYR A 557 38.17 27.91 -0.57
N ALA A 558 39.39 28.46 -0.58
CA ALA A 558 39.76 29.49 -1.55
C ALA A 558 39.72 28.97 -2.99
N ARG A 559 40.11 27.71 -3.23
CA ARG A 559 39.96 27.05 -4.53
C ARG A 559 38.51 26.92 -4.96
N LEU A 560 37.61 26.43 -4.08
CA LEU A 560 36.20 26.30 -4.37
C LEU A 560 35.56 27.65 -4.64
N PHE A 561 35.92 28.68 -3.85
CA PHE A 561 35.42 30.03 -4.01
C PHE A 561 35.82 30.63 -5.36
N ASN A 562 37.09 30.50 -5.76
CA ASN A 562 37.60 31.05 -7.01
C ASN A 562 37.00 30.36 -8.24
N VAL A 563 36.78 29.04 -8.21
CA VAL A 563 36.08 28.32 -9.31
C VAL A 563 34.65 28.83 -9.47
N GLN A 564 33.90 28.99 -8.39
CA GLN A 564 32.52 29.51 -8.48
C GLN A 564 32.44 31.00 -8.89
N HIS A 565 33.47 31.76 -8.63
CA HIS A 565 33.53 33.20 -9.02
C HIS A 565 33.89 33.37 -10.51
N LEU A 566 34.49 32.35 -11.12
CA LEU A 566 34.80 32.35 -12.57
C LEU A 566 33.58 31.96 -13.42
N ASP A 567 32.60 31.26 -12.83
CA ASP A 567 31.39 30.79 -13.49
C ASP A 567 30.18 31.72 -13.26
N ALA A 568 30.32 32.78 -12.45
CA ALA A 568 29.32 33.81 -12.17
C ALA A 568 29.59 35.10 -12.93
#